data_deaeb3cb8b2b7afbdd3462ddff06b963
#
_entry.id   deaeb3cb8b2b7afbdd3462ddff06b963
#
_cell.length_a   1.000
_cell.length_b   1.000
_cell.length_c   1.000
_cell.angle_alpha   90.00
_cell.angle_beta   90.00
_cell.angle_gamma   90.00
#
_symmetry.space_group_name_H-M   'P 1'
#
loop_
_entity.id
_entity.type
_entity.pdbx_description
1 polymer ?
#
loop_
_entity_poly.entity_id
_entity_poly.type
_entity_poly.pdbx_seq_one_letter_code
_entity_poly.pdbx_strand_id
1 'polypeptide(L)'
;ESVELGIRGAVNTLSYDLSVYWTTKENVIFQDRDRFNVSGAETTHRGVELAASWRLSPTWAVSGNASYARHRYNSDIQLLGSRGSIDDNDIDTAPKHFGSAQLTADLASYNIPITGELEWVWLAKYWLDPNNQHEYEGHDLLNLRASWQVTQAVAVSLVATNLLDEGYAERADFGFGSYRYFVGEPRSAVLGITFAL
;
A
#
# COMPACT_ATOMS: atom_id res chain seq x y z
N GLU A 1 0.71 21.24 -12.56
CA GLU A 1 -0.48 20.92 -13.37
C GLU A 1 -0.91 19.49 -13.05
N SER A 2 -2.25 19.23 -12.97
CA SER A 2 -2.78 17.89 -12.73
C SER A 2 -4.05 17.68 -13.57
N VAL A 3 -4.16 16.51 -14.17
CA VAL A 3 -5.35 16.02 -14.86
C VAL A 3 -5.70 14.66 -14.31
N GLU A 4 -6.97 14.47 -13.97
CA GLU A 4 -7.50 13.20 -13.49
C GLU A 4 -8.83 12.90 -14.18
N LEU A 5 -9.01 11.62 -14.52
CA LEU A 5 -10.27 11.10 -15.03
C LEU A 5 -10.64 9.86 -14.23
N GLY A 6 -11.85 9.84 -13.68
CA GLY A 6 -12.35 8.74 -12.88
C GLY A 6 -13.74 8.25 -13.32
N ILE A 7 -14.00 7.00 -13.05
CA ILE A 7 -15.33 6.40 -13.17
C ILE A 7 -15.64 5.63 -11.88
N ARG A 8 -16.82 5.90 -11.32
CA ARG A 8 -17.34 5.23 -10.13
C ARG A 8 -18.72 4.70 -10.42
N GLY A 9 -19.01 3.49 -9.95
CA GLY A 9 -20.33 2.91 -10.17
C GLY A 9 -20.62 1.70 -9.31
N ALA A 10 -21.86 1.23 -9.43
CA ALA A 10 -22.29 -0.03 -8.86
C ALA A 10 -23.20 -0.76 -9.85
N VAL A 11 -22.97 -2.05 -10.01
CA VAL A 11 -23.79 -2.94 -10.86
C VAL A 11 -24.10 -4.21 -10.05
N ASN A 12 -25.38 -4.41 -9.74
CA ASN A 12 -25.83 -5.49 -8.85
C ASN A 12 -25.10 -5.45 -7.50
N THR A 13 -24.26 -6.45 -7.24
CA THR A 13 -23.49 -6.61 -5.98
C THR A 13 -22.04 -6.19 -6.12
N LEU A 14 -21.64 -5.64 -7.25
CA LEU A 14 -20.31 -5.10 -7.53
C LEU A 14 -20.34 -3.57 -7.43
N SER A 15 -19.47 -2.99 -6.63
CA SER A 15 -19.11 -1.56 -6.64
C SER A 15 -17.67 -1.39 -7.05
N TYR A 16 -17.38 -0.32 -7.78
CA TYR A 16 -16.03 -0.03 -8.28
C TYR A 16 -15.77 1.47 -8.35
N ASP A 17 -14.50 1.80 -8.24
CA ASP A 17 -13.93 3.11 -8.44
C ASP A 17 -12.61 2.96 -9.19
N LEU A 18 -12.48 3.60 -10.34
CA LEU A 18 -11.28 3.57 -11.17
C LEU A 18 -10.91 5.00 -11.53
N SER A 19 -9.67 5.39 -11.28
CA SER A 19 -9.13 6.67 -11.72
C SER A 19 -7.81 6.52 -12.47
N VAL A 20 -7.56 7.44 -13.38
CA VAL A 20 -6.27 7.62 -14.05
C VAL A 20 -5.86 9.06 -13.89
N TYR A 21 -4.57 9.30 -13.64
CA TYR A 21 -4.08 10.65 -13.41
C TYR A 21 -2.72 10.89 -14.05
N TRP A 22 -2.49 12.16 -14.36
CA TRP A 22 -1.20 12.70 -14.76
C TRP A 22 -0.98 14.01 -14.04
N THR A 23 0.12 14.11 -13.31
CA THR A 23 0.52 15.31 -12.57
C THR A 23 1.95 15.68 -12.89
N THR A 24 2.18 16.94 -13.26
CA THR A 24 3.51 17.54 -13.33
C THR A 24 3.64 18.54 -12.19
N LYS A 25 4.70 18.43 -11.41
CA LYS A 25 5.04 19.37 -10.34
C LYS A 25 6.32 20.10 -10.73
N GLU A 26 6.20 21.42 -10.80
CA GLU A 26 7.32 22.33 -11.03
C GLU A 26 7.75 23.00 -9.72
N ASN A 27 8.97 23.51 -9.71
CA ASN A 27 9.54 24.22 -8.56
C ASN A 27 9.52 23.38 -7.25
N VAL A 28 9.67 22.06 -7.39
CA VAL A 28 9.77 21.17 -6.23
C VAL A 28 11.00 21.57 -5.41
N ILE A 29 10.82 21.66 -4.09
CA ILE A 29 11.91 21.95 -3.16
C ILE A 29 12.54 20.63 -2.73
N PHE A 30 13.86 20.57 -2.80
CA PHE A 30 14.65 19.43 -2.34
C PHE A 30 15.98 19.89 -1.79
N GLN A 31 16.74 18.98 -1.18
CA GLN A 31 18.07 19.26 -0.65
C GLN A 31 19.13 18.90 -1.70
N ASP A 32 19.97 19.87 -2.03
CA ASP A 32 21.10 19.67 -2.95
C ASP A 32 22.29 18.98 -2.28
N ARG A 33 23.39 18.79 -3.03
CA ARG A 33 24.61 18.16 -2.50
C ARG A 33 25.27 18.92 -1.37
N ASP A 34 25.08 20.22 -1.34
CA ASP A 34 25.64 21.11 -0.31
C ASP A 34 24.71 21.25 0.90
N ARG A 35 23.60 20.47 0.89
CA ARG A 35 22.54 20.46 1.92
C ARG A 35 21.74 21.74 2.02
N PHE A 36 21.70 22.53 0.96
CA PHE A 36 20.79 23.66 0.86
C PHE A 36 19.43 23.22 0.31
N ASN A 37 18.36 23.79 0.84
CA ASN A 37 17.05 23.63 0.24
C ASN A 37 16.97 24.54 -0.97
N VAL A 38 16.87 23.94 -2.13
CA VAL A 38 16.77 24.61 -3.45
C VAL A 38 15.44 24.27 -4.11
N SER A 39 14.95 25.15 -4.96
CA SER A 39 13.76 24.92 -5.77
C SER A 39 14.13 24.87 -7.25
N GLY A 40 13.24 24.37 -8.10
CA GLY A 40 13.44 24.33 -9.55
C GLY A 40 13.45 22.90 -10.11
N ALA A 41 13.22 21.90 -9.25
CA ALA A 41 12.98 20.55 -9.72
C ALA A 41 11.63 20.44 -10.43
N GLU A 42 11.58 19.58 -11.41
CA GLU A 42 10.35 19.11 -12.01
C GLU A 42 10.21 17.61 -11.80
N THR A 43 9.00 17.17 -11.51
CA THR A 43 8.67 15.74 -11.38
C THR A 43 7.37 15.43 -12.09
N THR A 44 7.29 14.23 -12.66
CA THR A 44 6.06 13.69 -13.24
C THR A 44 5.55 12.50 -12.46
N HIS A 45 4.23 12.45 -12.30
CA HIS A 45 3.52 11.39 -11.62
C HIS A 45 2.34 10.98 -12.50
N ARG A 46 2.27 9.72 -12.88
CA ARG A 46 1.16 9.19 -13.67
C ARG A 46 0.79 7.81 -13.17
N GLY A 47 -0.50 7.54 -13.06
CA GLY A 47 -0.93 6.29 -12.48
C GLY A 47 -2.38 5.95 -12.75
N VAL A 48 -2.71 4.76 -12.29
CA VAL A 48 -4.05 4.19 -12.28
C VAL A 48 -4.33 3.69 -10.88
N GLU A 49 -5.50 4.01 -10.36
CA GLU A 49 -6.00 3.53 -9.07
C GLU A 49 -7.31 2.79 -9.26
N LEU A 50 -7.44 1.66 -8.61
CA LEU A 50 -8.64 0.83 -8.62
C LEU A 50 -9.04 0.49 -7.19
N ALA A 51 -10.32 0.64 -6.88
CA ALA A 51 -10.96 0.02 -5.72
C ALA A 51 -12.21 -0.74 -6.17
N ALA A 52 -12.44 -1.92 -5.62
CA ALA A 52 -13.63 -2.69 -5.93
C ALA A 52 -14.10 -3.50 -4.72
N SER A 53 -15.41 -3.72 -4.64
CA SER A 53 -16.02 -4.63 -3.67
C SER A 53 -17.15 -5.39 -4.35
N TRP A 54 -17.11 -6.70 -4.25
CA TRP A 54 -18.04 -7.59 -4.88
C TRP A 54 -18.58 -8.63 -3.89
N ARG A 55 -19.89 -8.59 -3.63
CA ARG A 55 -20.58 -9.64 -2.89
C ARG A 55 -20.93 -10.79 -3.83
N LEU A 56 -20.18 -11.87 -3.74
CA LEU A 56 -20.32 -13.06 -4.58
C LEU A 56 -21.55 -13.88 -4.23
N SER A 57 -21.87 -13.92 -2.92
CA SER A 57 -23.01 -14.66 -2.36
C SER A 57 -23.41 -14.05 -1.01
N PRO A 58 -24.48 -14.54 -0.35
CA PRO A 58 -24.77 -14.15 1.04
C PRO A 58 -23.61 -14.41 2.00
N THR A 59 -22.77 -15.40 1.71
CA THR A 59 -21.64 -15.82 2.56
C THR A 59 -20.32 -15.18 2.17
N TRP A 60 -20.05 -14.93 0.89
CA TRP A 60 -18.73 -14.56 0.39
C TRP A 60 -18.72 -13.18 -0.24
N ALA A 61 -17.73 -12.39 0.14
CA ALA A 61 -17.41 -11.12 -0.52
C ALA A 61 -15.91 -11.02 -0.76
N VAL A 62 -15.56 -10.35 -1.85
CA VAL A 62 -14.18 -9.98 -2.19
C VAL A 62 -14.12 -8.46 -2.30
N SER A 63 -13.11 -7.86 -1.73
CA SER A 63 -12.83 -6.43 -1.91
C SER A 63 -11.34 -6.19 -2.04
N GLY A 64 -10.97 -5.03 -2.51
CA GLY A 64 -9.56 -4.66 -2.61
C GLY A 64 -9.36 -3.32 -3.27
N ASN A 65 -8.12 -2.89 -3.20
CA ASN A 65 -7.61 -1.71 -3.89
C ASN A 65 -6.23 -2.00 -4.46
N ALA A 66 -5.91 -1.34 -5.56
CA ALA A 66 -4.61 -1.42 -6.19
C ALA A 66 -4.25 -0.07 -6.80
N SER A 67 -3.00 0.33 -6.67
CA SER A 67 -2.41 1.47 -7.34
C SER A 67 -1.24 1.01 -8.20
N TYR A 68 -1.17 1.53 -9.42
CA TYR A 68 0.01 1.45 -10.26
C TYR A 68 0.40 2.86 -10.68
N ALA A 69 1.62 3.28 -10.35
CA ALA A 69 2.08 4.63 -10.67
C ALA A 69 3.55 4.63 -11.10
N ARG A 70 3.89 5.58 -11.95
CA ARG A 70 5.27 5.94 -12.26
C ARG A 70 5.51 7.36 -11.80
N HIS A 71 6.53 7.51 -10.98
CA HIS A 71 6.99 8.78 -10.45
C HIS A 71 8.42 9.01 -10.97
N ARG A 72 8.66 10.12 -11.66
CA ARG A 72 9.96 10.39 -12.29
C ARG A 72 10.46 11.78 -12.00
N TYR A 73 11.78 11.88 -11.91
CA TYR A 73 12.48 13.14 -12.03
C TYR A 73 12.47 13.59 -13.49
N ASN A 74 12.12 14.84 -13.73
CA ASN A 74 12.06 15.48 -15.05
C ASN A 74 13.04 16.64 -15.16
N SER A 75 14.09 16.62 -14.39
CA SER A 75 15.11 17.66 -14.38
C SER A 75 16.42 17.11 -13.88
N ASP A 76 17.49 17.57 -14.50
CA ASP A 76 18.86 17.17 -14.17
C ASP A 76 19.37 17.99 -12.99
N ILE A 77 18.84 17.69 -11.80
CA ILE A 77 19.24 18.35 -10.58
C ILE A 77 20.13 17.43 -9.77
N GLN A 78 21.04 18.04 -9.03
CA GLN A 78 21.95 17.31 -8.17
C GLN A 78 21.38 17.23 -6.74
N LEU A 79 20.59 16.20 -6.51
CA LEU A 79 20.07 15.93 -5.17
C LEU A 79 21.15 15.47 -4.20
N LEU A 80 20.91 15.64 -2.91
CA LEU A 80 21.74 15.03 -1.88
C LEU A 80 21.80 13.51 -2.09
N GLY A 81 23.03 13.01 -2.25
CA GLY A 81 23.25 11.58 -2.53
C GLY A 81 23.27 11.20 -4.03
N SER A 82 22.84 12.08 -4.94
CA SER A 82 22.91 11.77 -6.38
C SER A 82 24.33 11.87 -6.93
N ARG A 83 24.61 11.08 -7.96
CA ARG A 83 25.86 11.12 -8.72
C ARG A 83 25.53 11.11 -10.22
N GLY A 84 25.89 12.17 -10.92
CA GLY A 84 25.53 12.34 -12.34
C GLY A 84 24.09 12.81 -12.52
N SER A 85 23.55 12.63 -13.73
CA SER A 85 22.18 12.96 -14.07
C SER A 85 21.20 12.00 -13.40
N ILE A 86 20.08 12.53 -12.93
CA ILE A 86 18.94 11.77 -12.42
C ILE A 86 17.70 11.97 -13.29
N ASP A 87 17.82 12.71 -14.39
CA ASP A 87 16.71 12.93 -15.33
C ASP A 87 16.19 11.59 -15.84
N ASP A 88 14.86 11.46 -15.90
CA ASP A 88 14.12 10.25 -16.24
C ASP A 88 14.28 9.05 -15.26
N ASN A 89 15.03 9.20 -14.16
CA ASN A 89 15.07 8.19 -13.11
C ASN A 89 13.71 8.11 -12.37
N ASP A 90 13.39 6.92 -11.90
CA ASP A 90 12.26 6.75 -10.98
C ASP A 90 12.58 7.45 -9.64
N ILE A 91 11.60 8.15 -9.09
CA ILE A 91 11.75 8.79 -7.76
C ILE A 91 11.92 7.68 -6.71
N ASP A 92 12.94 7.86 -5.87
CA ASP A 92 13.21 6.93 -4.78
C ASP A 92 12.10 6.93 -3.72
N THR A 93 12.00 5.82 -2.99
CA THR A 93 10.96 5.55 -1.98
C THR A 93 9.51 5.61 -2.50
N ALA A 94 9.33 5.43 -3.82
CA ALA A 94 8.05 5.46 -4.49
C ALA A 94 7.78 4.11 -5.20
N PRO A 95 7.09 3.16 -4.58
CA PRO A 95 6.77 1.87 -5.19
C PRO A 95 5.88 2.05 -6.41
N LYS A 96 6.13 1.25 -7.47
CA LYS A 96 5.33 1.32 -8.70
C LYS A 96 3.93 0.75 -8.55
N HIS A 97 3.76 -0.27 -7.73
CA HIS A 97 2.45 -0.80 -7.42
C HIS A 97 2.37 -1.32 -5.99
N PHE A 98 1.23 -1.13 -5.39
CA PHE A 98 0.88 -1.63 -4.08
C PHE A 98 -0.65 -1.78 -3.99
N GLY A 99 -1.10 -2.50 -2.98
CA GLY A 99 -2.52 -2.66 -2.77
C GLY A 99 -2.86 -3.68 -1.70
N SER A 100 -4.15 -3.98 -1.59
CA SER A 100 -4.67 -5.05 -0.76
C SER A 100 -5.86 -5.75 -1.42
N ALA A 101 -6.02 -7.02 -1.09
CA ALA A 101 -7.19 -7.80 -1.45
C ALA A 101 -7.72 -8.55 -0.23
N GLN A 102 -9.02 -8.49 0.01
CA GLN A 102 -9.68 -9.14 1.13
C GLN A 102 -10.70 -10.16 0.61
N LEU A 103 -10.71 -11.33 1.23
CA LEU A 103 -11.77 -12.33 1.11
C LEU A 103 -12.50 -12.41 2.45
N THR A 104 -13.78 -12.04 2.44
CA THR A 104 -14.63 -12.08 3.63
C THR A 104 -15.60 -13.27 3.54
N ALA A 105 -15.73 -14.00 4.64
CA ALA A 105 -16.73 -15.05 4.84
C ALA A 105 -17.67 -14.68 5.97
N ASP A 106 -18.98 -14.64 5.70
CA ASP A 106 -20.04 -14.50 6.71
C ASP A 106 -20.86 -15.79 6.74
N LEU A 107 -20.68 -16.58 7.81
CA LEU A 107 -21.32 -17.88 7.95
C LEU A 107 -22.71 -17.81 8.61
N ALA A 108 -23.23 -16.61 8.89
CA ALA A 108 -24.55 -16.41 9.48
C ALA A 108 -25.67 -17.05 8.61
N SER A 109 -25.48 -17.09 7.29
CA SER A 109 -26.40 -17.78 6.36
C SER A 109 -26.53 -19.29 6.63
N TYR A 110 -25.58 -19.89 7.31
CA TYR A 110 -25.60 -21.31 7.75
C TYR A 110 -25.95 -21.45 9.23
N ASN A 111 -26.48 -20.42 9.89
CA ASN A 111 -26.72 -20.35 11.33
C ASN A 111 -25.44 -20.51 12.17
N ILE A 112 -24.30 -20.18 11.62
CA ILE A 112 -23.01 -20.15 12.31
C ILE A 112 -22.63 -18.68 12.49
N PRO A 113 -22.66 -18.12 13.70
CA PRO A 113 -22.42 -16.70 13.93
C PRO A 113 -20.91 -16.37 13.93
N ILE A 114 -20.26 -16.72 12.83
CA ILE A 114 -18.83 -16.48 12.61
C ILE A 114 -18.66 -15.65 11.34
N THR A 115 -17.83 -14.60 11.44
CA THR A 115 -17.30 -13.87 10.30
C THR A 115 -15.80 -14.03 10.26
N GLY A 116 -15.23 -14.13 9.08
CA GLY A 116 -13.79 -14.21 8.86
C GLY A 116 -13.36 -13.34 7.69
N GLU A 117 -12.15 -12.82 7.75
CA GLU A 117 -11.53 -12.05 6.69
C GLU A 117 -10.08 -12.47 6.55
N LEU A 118 -9.68 -12.82 5.33
CA LEU A 118 -8.30 -13.03 4.93
C LEU A 118 -7.89 -11.84 4.06
N GLU A 119 -6.83 -11.16 4.44
CA GLU A 119 -6.29 -10.00 3.74
C GLU A 119 -4.89 -10.29 3.23
N TRP A 120 -4.68 -10.07 1.95
CA TRP A 120 -3.35 -10.01 1.33
C TRP A 120 -3.00 -8.56 1.03
N VAL A 121 -1.84 -8.11 1.52
CA VAL A 121 -1.27 -6.78 1.28
C VAL A 121 0.03 -6.96 0.53
N TRP A 122 0.23 -6.21 -0.55
CA TRP A 122 1.48 -6.25 -1.30
C TRP A 122 2.05 -4.85 -1.51
N LEU A 123 3.37 -4.77 -1.46
CA LEU A 123 4.16 -3.61 -1.81
C LEU A 123 5.26 -4.06 -2.78
N ALA A 124 5.26 -3.50 -3.99
CA ALA A 124 6.30 -3.80 -4.96
C ALA A 124 7.64 -3.21 -4.57
N LYS A 125 8.67 -3.73 -5.19
CA LYS A 125 10.02 -3.19 -5.12
C LYS A 125 10.10 -1.73 -5.56
N TYR A 126 11.04 -0.99 -4.96
CA TYR A 126 11.28 0.41 -5.28
C TYR A 126 12.73 0.82 -5.01
N TRP A 127 13.16 1.88 -5.67
CA TRP A 127 14.51 2.42 -5.49
C TRP A 127 14.65 3.15 -4.15
N LEU A 128 15.84 3.02 -3.55
CA LEU A 128 16.18 3.60 -2.26
C LEU A 128 17.04 4.86 -2.38
N ASP A 129 17.46 5.19 -3.59
CA ASP A 129 18.30 6.35 -3.90
C ASP A 129 17.94 6.96 -5.26
N PRO A 130 18.20 8.27 -5.46
CA PRO A 130 17.86 8.97 -6.70
C PRO A 130 18.58 8.46 -7.96
N ASN A 131 19.67 7.73 -7.80
CA ASN A 131 20.41 7.14 -8.91
C ASN A 131 19.88 5.80 -9.38
N ASN A 132 18.87 5.26 -8.68
CA ASN A 132 18.29 3.95 -8.94
C ASN A 132 19.36 2.81 -8.92
N GLN A 133 20.24 2.84 -7.92
CA GLN A 133 21.31 1.85 -7.75
C GLN A 133 21.05 0.85 -6.62
N HIS A 134 20.23 1.21 -5.66
CA HIS A 134 19.87 0.37 -4.52
C HIS A 134 18.36 0.18 -4.49
N GLU A 135 17.91 -1.03 -4.27
CA GLU A 135 16.51 -1.42 -4.37
C GLU A 135 16.04 -2.07 -3.07
N TYR A 136 14.80 -1.81 -2.69
CA TYR A 136 14.03 -2.61 -1.73
C TYR A 136 13.16 -3.58 -2.52
N GLU A 137 13.21 -4.87 -2.17
CA GLU A 137 12.53 -5.93 -2.94
C GLU A 137 11.00 -5.90 -2.82
N GLY A 138 10.46 -5.12 -1.88
CA GLY A 138 9.03 -5.15 -1.58
C GLY A 138 8.69 -6.23 -0.57
N HIS A 139 7.40 -6.49 -0.36
CA HIS A 139 6.91 -7.56 0.50
C HIS A 139 5.45 -7.91 0.25
N ASP A 140 5.07 -9.10 0.70
CA ASP A 140 3.71 -9.61 0.72
C ASP A 140 3.33 -10.01 2.14
N LEU A 141 2.22 -9.48 2.66
CA LEU A 141 1.72 -9.80 3.99
C LEU A 141 0.37 -10.49 3.89
N LEU A 142 0.15 -11.49 4.72
CA LEU A 142 -1.13 -12.16 4.87
C LEU A 142 -1.64 -11.99 6.29
N ASN A 143 -2.85 -11.47 6.43
CA ASN A 143 -3.51 -11.19 7.71
C ASN A 143 -4.83 -11.93 7.80
N LEU A 144 -5.20 -12.33 9.00
CA LEU A 144 -6.48 -12.98 9.30
C LEU A 144 -7.20 -12.23 10.42
N ARG A 145 -8.48 -11.97 10.20
CA ARG A 145 -9.40 -11.50 11.24
C ARG A 145 -10.58 -12.46 11.32
N ALA A 146 -11.00 -12.81 12.52
CA ALA A 146 -12.18 -13.62 12.72
C ALA A 146 -12.96 -13.12 13.94
N SER A 147 -14.27 -13.24 13.89
CA SER A 147 -15.17 -12.91 14.99
C SER A 147 -16.23 -13.99 15.12
N TRP A 148 -16.48 -14.43 16.36
CA TRP A 148 -17.49 -15.40 16.70
C TRP A 148 -18.40 -14.85 17.79
N GLN A 149 -19.68 -14.67 17.48
CA GLN A 149 -20.72 -14.34 18.47
C GLN A 149 -21.16 -15.60 19.19
N VAL A 150 -20.52 -15.89 20.33
CA VAL A 150 -20.74 -17.13 21.11
C VAL A 150 -22.14 -17.16 21.75
N THR A 151 -22.55 -16.00 22.30
CA THR A 151 -23.90 -15.77 22.85
C THR A 151 -24.35 -14.35 22.52
N GLN A 152 -25.57 -13.94 22.87
CA GLN A 152 -26.01 -12.55 22.71
C GLN A 152 -25.12 -11.54 23.46
N ALA A 153 -24.51 -11.99 24.57
CA ALA A 153 -23.69 -11.13 25.43
C ALA A 153 -22.17 -11.35 25.27
N VAL A 154 -21.72 -12.37 24.53
CA VAL A 154 -20.31 -12.73 24.45
C VAL A 154 -19.85 -12.87 23.00
N ALA A 155 -18.83 -12.12 22.60
CA ALA A 155 -18.14 -12.28 21.32
C ALA A 155 -16.65 -12.58 21.56
N VAL A 156 -16.08 -13.42 20.72
CA VAL A 156 -14.65 -13.73 20.67
C VAL A 156 -14.09 -13.25 19.34
N SER A 157 -12.96 -12.59 19.36
CA SER A 157 -12.26 -12.12 18.16
C SER A 157 -10.81 -12.63 18.12
N LEU A 158 -10.35 -12.91 16.92
CA LEU A 158 -8.95 -13.23 16.62
C LEU A 158 -8.46 -12.25 15.55
N VAL A 159 -7.32 -11.63 15.81
CA VAL A 159 -6.56 -10.86 14.82
C VAL A 159 -5.16 -11.48 14.75
N ALA A 160 -4.78 -11.97 13.59
CA ALA A 160 -3.44 -12.49 13.34
C ALA A 160 -2.83 -11.75 12.16
N THR A 161 -1.68 -11.14 12.36
CA THR A 161 -0.97 -10.35 11.36
C THR A 161 0.31 -11.04 10.94
N ASN A 162 0.71 -10.77 9.69
CA ASN A 162 1.91 -11.32 9.10
C ASN A 162 2.01 -12.86 9.27
N LEU A 163 0.98 -13.57 8.82
CA LEU A 163 0.86 -15.03 9.00
C LEU A 163 2.04 -15.80 8.40
N LEU A 164 2.67 -15.26 7.35
CA LEU A 164 3.80 -15.87 6.66
C LEU A 164 5.14 -15.63 7.38
N ASP A 165 5.13 -14.79 8.44
CA ASP A 165 6.33 -14.38 9.20
C ASP A 165 7.39 -13.73 8.30
N GLU A 166 6.91 -12.92 7.33
CA GLU A 166 7.76 -12.21 6.39
C GLU A 166 8.59 -11.14 7.10
N GLY A 167 9.91 -11.16 6.85
CA GLY A 167 10.81 -10.12 7.33
C GLY A 167 10.78 -8.90 6.42
N TYR A 168 10.05 -7.87 6.76
CA TYR A 168 9.83 -6.71 5.91
C TYR A 168 10.21 -5.40 6.59
N ALA A 169 10.28 -4.33 5.79
CA ALA A 169 10.40 -2.97 6.27
C ALA A 169 9.15 -2.16 5.92
N GLU A 170 8.62 -1.42 6.90
CA GLU A 170 7.57 -0.42 6.68
C GLU A 170 8.09 0.75 5.83
N ARG A 171 9.38 1.05 5.98
CA ARG A 171 10.11 2.03 5.19
C ARG A 171 11.56 1.58 5.05
N ALA A 172 12.10 1.74 3.85
CA ALA A 172 13.51 1.55 3.56
C ALA A 172 14.05 2.76 2.79
N ASP A 173 15.29 3.12 3.03
CA ASP A 173 16.05 4.09 2.25
C ASP A 173 17.55 3.72 2.22
N PHE A 174 18.31 4.35 1.31
CA PHE A 174 19.76 4.23 1.26
C PHE A 174 20.38 5.60 1.53
N GLY A 175 21.17 5.68 2.59
CA GLY A 175 21.83 6.93 2.96
C GLY A 175 23.15 6.70 3.69
N PHE A 176 24.08 7.61 3.54
CA PHE A 176 25.42 7.53 4.14
C PHE A 176 26.17 6.23 3.79
N GLY A 177 25.91 5.66 2.60
CA GLY A 177 26.54 4.42 2.13
C GLY A 177 25.98 3.14 2.75
N SER A 178 24.80 3.18 3.37
CA SER A 178 24.17 2.03 4.05
C SER A 178 22.68 1.94 3.75
N TYR A 179 22.17 0.71 3.69
CA TYR A 179 20.74 0.43 3.73
C TYR A 179 20.20 0.72 5.12
N ARG A 180 19.06 1.38 5.19
CA ARG A 180 18.37 1.69 6.44
C ARG A 180 16.94 1.16 6.35
N TYR A 181 16.54 0.34 7.32
CA TYR A 181 15.24 -0.29 7.39
C TYR A 181 14.52 0.09 8.68
N PHE A 182 13.28 0.54 8.55
CA PHE A 182 12.33 0.60 9.66
C PHE A 182 11.59 -0.74 9.65
N VAL A 183 11.97 -1.62 10.56
CA VAL A 183 11.51 -3.01 10.56
C VAL A 183 10.01 -3.08 10.86
N GLY A 184 9.29 -3.83 10.04
CA GLY A 184 7.88 -4.10 10.23
C GLY A 184 7.61 -5.09 11.38
N GLU A 185 6.36 -5.22 11.75
CA GLU A 185 5.95 -6.10 12.84
C GLU A 185 6.13 -7.59 12.46
N PRO A 186 6.70 -8.41 13.34
CA PRO A 186 6.76 -9.86 13.15
C PRO A 186 5.34 -10.46 13.20
N ARG A 187 5.23 -11.73 12.85
CA ARG A 187 3.96 -12.46 13.03
C ARG A 187 3.43 -12.29 14.44
N SER A 188 2.18 -11.87 14.55
CA SER A 188 1.50 -11.71 15.82
C SER A 188 0.08 -12.27 15.80
N ALA A 189 -0.44 -12.59 16.98
CA ALA A 189 -1.84 -12.98 17.14
C ALA A 189 -2.40 -12.42 18.45
N VAL A 190 -3.60 -11.84 18.36
CA VAL A 190 -4.32 -11.28 19.49
C VAL A 190 -5.71 -11.93 19.57
N LEU A 191 -6.03 -12.49 20.73
CA LEU A 191 -7.36 -12.99 21.05
C LEU A 191 -8.09 -11.99 21.95
N GLY A 192 -9.29 -11.58 21.53
CA GLY A 192 -10.15 -10.67 22.27
C GLY A 192 -11.42 -11.34 22.73
N ILE A 193 -11.95 -10.96 23.90
CA ILE A 193 -13.27 -11.35 24.37
C ILE A 193 -14.03 -10.09 24.77
N THR A 194 -15.20 -9.90 24.19
CA THR A 194 -16.09 -8.77 24.46
C THR A 194 -17.34 -9.24 25.17
N PHE A 195 -17.74 -8.55 26.24
CA PHE A 195 -18.98 -8.78 26.99
C PHE A 195 -19.88 -7.57 26.81
N ALA A 196 -21.14 -7.82 26.39
CA ALA A 196 -22.22 -6.82 26.43
C ALA A 196 -22.97 -6.97 27.79
N LEU A 197 -23.11 -5.87 28.54
CA LEU A 197 -23.83 -5.79 29.82
C LEU A 197 -25.24 -5.29 29.57
#